data_54949d9e533fc93db0970725f8431539
#
_entry.id   54949d9e533fc93db0970725f8431539
#
_cell.length_a   1.000
_cell.length_b   1.000
_cell.length_c   1.000
_cell.angle_alpha   90.00
_cell.angle_beta   90.00
_cell.angle_gamma   90.00
#
_symmetry.space_group_name_H-M   'P 1'
#
loop_
_entity.id
_entity.type
_entity.pdbx_description
1 polymer ?
#
loop_
_entity_poly.entity_id
_entity_poly.type
_entity_poly.pdbx_seq_one_letter_code
_entity_poly.pdbx_strand_id
1 'polypeptide(L)'
;MVLRSRRVWGVLGAIAIELAVALAAGMTGPVPSGSDGPRVRGAVAAGLYFDYLVTIVMENKDLCDVLTYCGGFSPYLTGLADAWGIADEDRYCNVNPSLPNYLCLTGGSDFGCAGYSGDPNSNACTTAAWNALNIVDRLESGGLTWKAYMEDMPSNCYARDSGEYAVRHNPFVYYDDIATNASRCARIVPSGNAAGTLLNDLGSTTTASNYLWFTPNDCNNMHSCRESIGDTYMSVLVPKILNSTVFRTTRAALFITFDEGYRFPTYAVWVGALVKTAYASSYGYTHYSVLATIESNWNLSPLTSNDRDAPHMGEFFLGQPSRGFRNPPPHPLPLAYVAAISGSGAVAVIVTGAILLRREKRRSSE
;
A
#
# COMPACT_ATOMS: atom_id res chain seq x y z
N MET A 1 61.60 54.23 -13.88
CA MET A 1 60.91 55.42 -13.45
C MET A 1 59.91 54.99 -12.40
N VAL A 2 60.35 54.92 -11.20
CA VAL A 2 60.18 55.84 -10.06
C VAL A 2 58.74 55.76 -9.49
N LEU A 3 58.68 55.02 -8.34
CA LEU A 3 58.25 55.43 -7.00
C LEU A 3 56.71 55.62 -6.78
N ARG A 4 56.08 55.29 -5.71
CA ARG A 4 56.32 54.98 -4.27
C ARG A 4 55.05 54.44 -3.66
N SER A 5 55.12 53.44 -2.88
CA SER A 5 54.88 53.22 -1.47
C SER A 5 54.00 54.28 -0.74
N ARG A 6 53.00 53.75 0.00
CA ARG A 6 52.82 54.12 1.43
C ARG A 6 51.82 53.13 2.11
N ARG A 7 52.29 52.66 3.24
CA ARG A 7 51.49 51.96 4.31
C ARG A 7 50.83 53.05 5.18
N VAL A 8 49.65 52.69 5.75
CA VAL A 8 49.23 53.15 7.08
C VAL A 8 48.30 52.15 7.73
N TRP A 9 48.70 51.59 8.76
CA TRP A 9 48.21 51.20 10.09
C TRP A 9 46.79 51.74 10.39
N GLY A 10 45.77 50.98 10.86
CA GLY A 10 45.64 50.21 12.11
C GLY A 10 44.55 50.86 12.92
N VAL A 11 43.59 50.12 13.43
CA VAL A 11 43.06 50.30 14.82
C VAL A 11 42.10 49.13 15.11
N LEU A 12 42.43 48.40 16.14
CA LEU A 12 41.57 47.45 16.88
C LEU A 12 40.50 48.25 17.63
N GLY A 13 39.24 47.86 17.55
CA GLY A 13 38.15 48.35 18.38
C GLY A 13 37.35 47.16 18.94
N ALA A 14 37.66 46.81 20.17
CA ALA A 14 36.85 45.92 20.97
C ALA A 14 35.54 46.64 21.36
N ILE A 15 34.39 45.99 21.15
CA ILE A 15 33.11 46.48 21.66
C ILE A 15 32.61 45.45 22.68
N ALA A 16 32.46 45.94 23.90
CA ALA A 16 31.94 45.24 25.06
C ALA A 16 30.45 44.90 24.93
N ILE A 17 30.09 43.75 25.41
CA ILE A 17 28.71 43.29 25.58
C ILE A 17 28.19 43.90 26.90
N GLU A 18 27.26 44.80 26.84
CA GLU A 18 26.48 45.22 28.01
C GLU A 18 25.20 44.41 28.13
N LEU A 19 25.08 43.71 29.26
CA LEU A 19 23.89 42.97 29.71
C LEU A 19 22.92 43.99 30.33
N ALA A 20 21.81 44.27 29.66
CA ALA A 20 20.70 45.04 30.25
C ALA A 20 19.59 44.07 30.71
N VAL A 21 19.47 43.86 32.00
CA VAL A 21 18.32 43.23 32.64
C VAL A 21 17.24 44.30 32.83
N ALA A 22 16.16 44.19 32.13
CA ALA A 22 14.94 44.99 32.37
C ALA A 22 13.85 44.11 32.96
N LEU A 23 13.55 44.26 34.24
CA LEU A 23 12.30 43.86 34.88
C LEU A 23 11.14 44.69 34.28
N ALA A 24 10.12 44.05 33.68
CA ALA A 24 8.86 44.71 33.40
C ALA A 24 7.73 43.82 33.94
N ALA A 25 6.96 44.44 34.81
CA ALA A 25 5.79 43.93 35.49
C ALA A 25 4.62 43.63 34.52
N GLY A 26 3.75 42.74 34.94
CA GLY A 26 2.68 42.17 34.18
C GLY A 26 1.67 43.09 33.52
N MET A 27 1.25 42.69 32.33
CA MET A 27 -0.05 43.00 31.76
C MET A 27 -0.64 41.73 31.16
N THR A 28 -1.63 41.15 31.82
CA THR A 28 -2.46 40.09 31.28
C THR A 28 -3.45 40.68 30.29
N GLY A 29 -3.11 40.63 29.00
CA GLY A 29 -4.08 40.83 27.94
C GLY A 29 -4.57 39.47 27.41
N PRO A 30 -5.80 39.34 26.87
CA PRO A 30 -6.30 38.09 26.35
C PRO A 30 -5.48 37.67 25.14
N VAL A 31 -5.02 36.40 25.17
CA VAL A 31 -4.31 35.79 24.05
C VAL A 31 -5.30 35.65 22.88
N PRO A 32 -5.05 36.20 21.68
CA PRO A 32 -5.88 35.94 20.53
C PRO A 32 -5.78 34.46 20.17
N SER A 33 -6.93 33.81 20.05
CA SER A 33 -7.08 32.45 19.52
C SER A 33 -6.40 32.39 18.14
N GLY A 34 -5.36 31.57 18.05
CA GLY A 34 -4.55 31.43 16.83
C GLY A 34 -5.41 31.02 15.64
N SER A 35 -5.32 31.81 14.57
CA SER A 35 -5.73 31.42 13.24
C SER A 35 -4.96 30.14 12.84
N ASP A 36 -5.69 29.10 12.46
CA ASP A 36 -5.13 27.93 11.79
C ASP A 36 -4.45 28.38 10.47
N GLY A 37 -3.17 28.70 10.54
CA GLY A 37 -2.34 28.81 9.36
C GLY A 37 -2.24 27.47 8.66
N PRO A 38 -1.96 27.43 7.33
CA PRO A 38 -1.84 26.16 6.61
C PRO A 38 -0.76 25.33 7.30
N ARG A 39 -1.17 24.15 7.84
CA ARG A 39 -0.23 23.17 8.38
C ARG A 39 0.71 22.77 7.25
N VAL A 40 1.96 23.15 7.34
CA VAL A 40 3.03 22.60 6.51
C VAL A 40 3.01 21.10 6.79
N ARG A 41 2.64 20.27 5.81
CA ARG A 41 2.78 18.83 5.94
C ARG A 41 4.24 18.56 6.30
N GLY A 42 4.46 17.95 7.45
CA GLY A 42 5.78 17.47 7.86
C GLY A 42 6.35 16.53 6.79
N ALA A 43 7.66 16.36 6.77
CA ALA A 43 8.30 15.38 5.91
C ALA A 43 7.57 14.03 6.07
N VAL A 44 7.33 13.33 4.95
CA VAL A 44 6.71 12.00 4.95
C VAL A 44 7.51 11.11 5.90
N ALA A 45 6.84 10.45 6.84
CA ALA A 45 7.51 9.55 7.77
C ALA A 45 8.14 8.40 6.99
N ALA A 46 9.45 8.30 7.04
CA ALA A 46 10.19 7.24 6.35
C ALA A 46 9.89 5.89 7.00
N GLY A 47 9.48 4.92 6.20
CA GLY A 47 9.28 3.55 6.63
C GLY A 47 10.56 2.71 6.53
N LEU A 48 10.56 1.53 7.14
CA LEU A 48 11.66 0.58 7.03
C LEU A 48 11.81 0.07 5.59
N TYR A 49 10.70 -0.29 4.94
CA TYR A 49 10.66 -0.86 3.60
C TYR A 49 10.18 0.15 2.54
N PHE A 50 9.12 0.91 2.85
CA PHE A 50 8.48 1.87 1.96
C PHE A 50 7.94 3.08 2.71
N ASP A 51 7.79 4.21 2.01
CA ASP A 51 7.20 5.46 2.54
C ASP A 51 5.73 5.61 2.12
N TYR A 52 5.35 4.94 1.03
CA TYR A 52 3.98 4.86 0.51
C TYR A 52 3.61 3.41 0.23
N LEU A 53 2.40 3.03 0.60
CA LEU A 53 1.83 1.72 0.29
C LEU A 53 0.45 1.88 -0.36
N VAL A 54 0.27 1.25 -1.51
CA VAL A 54 -1.05 0.97 -2.08
C VAL A 54 -1.39 -0.48 -1.80
N THR A 55 -2.53 -0.74 -1.14
CA THR A 55 -3.08 -2.08 -0.95
C THR A 55 -4.32 -2.24 -1.82
N ILE A 56 -4.37 -3.28 -2.65
CA ILE A 56 -5.55 -3.66 -3.45
C ILE A 56 -6.03 -5.02 -2.96
N VAL A 57 -7.32 -5.11 -2.61
CA VAL A 57 -7.94 -6.36 -2.18
C VAL A 57 -8.98 -6.79 -3.21
N MET A 58 -8.76 -7.97 -3.76
CA MET A 58 -9.62 -8.68 -4.72
C MET A 58 -10.44 -9.74 -3.99
N GLU A 59 -11.30 -10.49 -4.69
CA GLU A 59 -12.36 -11.30 -4.09
C GLU A 59 -12.35 -12.77 -4.50
N ASN A 60 -12.39 -13.63 -3.46
CA ASN A 60 -12.80 -15.03 -3.51
C ASN A 60 -12.07 -15.91 -4.55
N LYS A 61 -10.73 -15.85 -4.61
CA LYS A 61 -9.97 -16.74 -5.49
C LYS A 61 -8.80 -17.40 -4.77
N ASP A 62 -8.73 -18.71 -4.96
CA ASP A 62 -7.52 -19.47 -4.63
C ASP A 62 -6.36 -19.06 -5.56
N LEU A 63 -5.14 -19.30 -5.14
CA LEU A 63 -3.95 -19.02 -5.94
C LEU A 63 -4.03 -19.65 -7.34
N CYS A 64 -4.52 -20.88 -7.44
CA CYS A 64 -4.63 -21.60 -8.71
C CYS A 64 -5.87 -21.23 -9.54
N ASP A 65 -6.82 -20.48 -9.01
CA ASP A 65 -7.87 -19.85 -9.81
C ASP A 65 -7.32 -18.62 -10.56
N VAL A 66 -6.26 -18.00 -10.03
CA VAL A 66 -5.59 -16.83 -10.59
C VAL A 66 -4.46 -17.24 -11.54
N LEU A 67 -3.52 -18.08 -11.07
CA LEU A 67 -2.27 -18.37 -11.78
C LEU A 67 -2.46 -19.36 -12.94
N THR A 68 -2.09 -18.94 -14.13
CA THR A 68 -2.32 -19.71 -15.37
C THR A 68 -1.56 -21.03 -15.43
N TYR A 69 -0.41 -21.15 -14.74
CA TYR A 69 0.37 -22.40 -14.75
C TYR A 69 -0.18 -23.49 -13.84
N CYS A 70 -1.19 -23.21 -13.02
CA CYS A 70 -1.89 -24.24 -12.25
C CYS A 70 -3.41 -24.29 -12.51
N GLY A 71 -3.89 -23.65 -13.57
CA GLY A 71 -5.27 -23.75 -14.05
C GLY A 71 -6.08 -22.47 -14.07
N GLY A 72 -5.54 -21.37 -13.56
CA GLY A 72 -6.21 -20.08 -13.48
C GLY A 72 -6.30 -19.33 -14.81
N PHE A 73 -7.04 -18.22 -14.79
CA PHE A 73 -7.40 -17.47 -16.00
C PHE A 73 -6.93 -16.01 -15.95
N SER A 74 -5.90 -15.69 -15.16
CA SER A 74 -5.41 -14.31 -14.97
C SER A 74 -3.97 -14.17 -15.45
N PRO A 75 -3.71 -14.08 -16.77
CA PRO A 75 -2.36 -14.00 -17.32
C PRO A 75 -1.60 -12.75 -16.87
N TYR A 76 -2.27 -11.63 -16.64
CA TYR A 76 -1.62 -10.43 -16.13
C TYR A 76 -1.15 -10.60 -14.69
N LEU A 77 -2.02 -11.04 -13.79
CA LEU A 77 -1.65 -11.29 -12.40
C LEU A 77 -0.60 -12.41 -12.28
N THR A 78 -0.66 -13.43 -13.15
CA THR A 78 0.42 -14.43 -13.26
C THR A 78 1.75 -13.76 -13.63
N GLY A 79 1.75 -12.86 -14.61
CA GLY A 79 2.95 -12.12 -15.00
C GLY A 79 3.51 -11.22 -13.88
N LEU A 80 2.65 -10.64 -13.04
CA LEU A 80 3.09 -9.90 -11.86
C LEU A 80 3.75 -10.83 -10.82
N ALA A 81 3.15 -11.99 -10.54
CA ALA A 81 3.69 -12.98 -9.63
C ALA A 81 5.06 -13.50 -10.09
N ASP A 82 5.24 -13.74 -11.39
CA ASP A 82 6.51 -14.18 -11.98
C ASP A 82 7.60 -13.07 -11.96
N ALA A 83 7.17 -11.81 -12.08
CA ALA A 83 8.10 -10.68 -12.17
C ALA A 83 8.55 -10.15 -10.80
N TRP A 84 7.72 -10.28 -9.78
CA TRP A 84 7.90 -9.62 -8.49
C TRP A 84 7.93 -10.59 -7.32
N GLY A 85 7.52 -10.15 -6.12
CA GLY A 85 7.55 -10.94 -4.90
C GLY A 85 6.20 -11.58 -4.61
N ILE A 86 6.07 -12.90 -4.79
CA ILE A 86 4.87 -13.68 -4.46
C ILE A 86 5.03 -14.47 -3.16
N ALA A 87 4.03 -14.39 -2.28
CA ALA A 87 3.83 -15.33 -1.17
C ALA A 87 2.91 -16.44 -1.67
N ASP A 88 3.48 -17.61 -2.00
CA ASP A 88 2.74 -18.72 -2.61
C ASP A 88 2.05 -19.66 -1.61
N GLU A 89 2.19 -19.37 -0.31
CA GLU A 89 1.54 -20.04 0.83
C GLU A 89 0.76 -19.04 1.71
N ASP A 90 0.20 -17.98 1.11
CA ASP A 90 -0.66 -17.05 1.86
C ASP A 90 -2.02 -17.68 2.18
N ARG A 91 -2.48 -17.52 3.43
CA ARG A 91 -3.63 -18.27 3.97
C ARG A 91 -4.75 -17.38 4.48
N TYR A 92 -4.87 -16.13 4.03
CA TYR A 92 -5.83 -15.17 4.55
C TYR A 92 -6.07 -15.33 6.08
N CYS A 93 -7.27 -15.06 6.62
CA CYS A 93 -7.59 -15.32 8.03
C CYS A 93 -8.15 -16.71 8.30
N ASN A 94 -8.26 -17.56 7.28
CA ASN A 94 -8.89 -18.88 7.39
C ASN A 94 -10.37 -18.82 7.86
N VAL A 95 -11.09 -17.77 7.46
CA VAL A 95 -12.50 -17.55 7.79
C VAL A 95 -13.28 -17.18 6.53
N ASN A 96 -14.59 -17.38 6.55
CA ASN A 96 -15.53 -16.99 5.50
C ASN A 96 -16.74 -16.33 6.21
N PRO A 97 -17.51 -15.48 5.53
CA PRO A 97 -17.31 -14.88 4.22
C PRO A 97 -16.33 -13.70 4.24
N SER A 98 -16.28 -12.88 3.18
CA SER A 98 -15.34 -11.79 2.93
C SER A 98 -15.13 -10.83 4.11
N LEU A 99 -16.20 -10.32 4.74
CA LEU A 99 -16.11 -9.29 5.80
C LEU A 99 -15.07 -9.60 6.89
N PRO A 100 -15.05 -10.78 7.55
CA PRO A 100 -14.06 -11.07 8.58
C PRO A 100 -12.61 -10.98 8.08
N ASN A 101 -12.34 -11.30 6.80
CA ASN A 101 -11.01 -11.18 6.21
C ASN A 101 -10.57 -9.74 6.02
N TYR A 102 -11.49 -8.86 5.61
CA TYR A 102 -11.25 -7.41 5.59
C TYR A 102 -10.99 -6.84 6.98
N LEU A 103 -11.70 -7.34 8.00
CA LEU A 103 -11.49 -6.94 9.38
C LEU A 103 -10.14 -7.43 9.92
N CYS A 104 -9.69 -8.63 9.52
CA CYS A 104 -8.34 -9.12 9.83
C CYS A 104 -7.25 -8.22 9.25
N LEU A 105 -7.41 -7.75 8.00
CA LEU A 105 -6.46 -6.87 7.32
C LEU A 105 -6.38 -5.47 7.97
N THR A 106 -7.42 -5.04 8.69
CA THR A 106 -7.52 -3.67 9.18
C THR A 106 -7.63 -3.54 10.69
N GLY A 107 -8.09 -4.57 11.39
CA GLY A 107 -8.28 -4.59 12.84
C GLY A 107 -7.55 -5.70 13.58
N GLY A 108 -6.82 -6.57 12.86
CA GLY A 108 -6.06 -7.67 13.45
C GLY A 108 -6.93 -8.80 14.03
N SER A 109 -8.23 -8.84 13.71
CA SER A 109 -9.17 -9.85 14.19
C SER A 109 -10.35 -9.97 13.24
N ASP A 110 -10.96 -11.16 13.20
CA ASP A 110 -12.27 -11.38 12.58
C ASP A 110 -13.45 -10.90 13.45
N PHE A 111 -13.17 -10.51 14.68
CA PHE A 111 -14.14 -10.06 15.71
C PHE A 111 -15.30 -11.05 15.95
N GLY A 112 -15.10 -12.34 15.65
CA GLY A 112 -16.13 -13.36 15.73
C GLY A 112 -17.13 -13.32 14.57
N CYS A 113 -16.77 -12.68 13.44
CA CYS A 113 -17.59 -12.60 12.23
C CYS A 113 -17.49 -13.86 11.35
N ALA A 114 -16.74 -14.89 11.73
CA ALA A 114 -16.70 -16.15 10.99
C ALA A 114 -18.12 -16.70 10.74
N GLY A 115 -18.49 -16.91 9.47
CA GLY A 115 -19.83 -17.30 9.06
C GLY A 115 -20.85 -16.18 8.96
N TYR A 116 -20.44 -14.93 9.16
CA TYR A 116 -21.34 -13.77 9.13
C TYR A 116 -20.87 -12.72 8.12
N SER A 117 -21.87 -12.14 7.43
CA SER A 117 -21.76 -10.89 6.70
C SER A 117 -22.97 -10.04 7.07
N GLY A 118 -22.77 -8.74 7.28
CA GLY A 118 -23.87 -7.84 7.65
C GLY A 118 -23.43 -6.39 7.62
N ASP A 119 -24.40 -5.49 7.70
CA ASP A 119 -24.13 -4.05 7.74
C ASP A 119 -23.34 -3.66 9.00
N PRO A 120 -22.63 -2.53 8.98
CA PRO A 120 -21.94 -2.01 10.15
C PRO A 120 -22.85 -1.93 11.37
N ASN A 121 -22.35 -2.40 12.52
CA ASN A 121 -23.04 -2.38 13.83
C ASN A 121 -24.44 -3.02 13.82
N SER A 122 -24.70 -4.00 12.95
CA SER A 122 -26.03 -4.63 12.80
C SER A 122 -26.18 -5.95 13.55
N ASN A 123 -25.11 -6.55 14.03
CA ASN A 123 -25.09 -7.81 14.76
C ASN A 123 -23.93 -7.87 15.76
N ALA A 124 -23.83 -8.95 16.54
CA ALA A 124 -22.83 -9.07 17.62
C ALA A 124 -21.38 -8.90 17.12
N CYS A 125 -21.02 -9.50 15.97
CA CYS A 125 -19.65 -9.40 15.46
C CYS A 125 -19.35 -8.03 14.85
N THR A 126 -20.25 -7.45 14.06
CA THR A 126 -20.04 -6.09 13.52
C THR A 126 -20.08 -5.03 14.62
N THR A 127 -20.79 -5.26 15.75
CA THR A 127 -20.72 -4.42 16.94
C THR A 127 -19.37 -4.59 17.67
N ALA A 128 -18.77 -5.78 17.69
CA ALA A 128 -17.45 -5.98 18.25
C ALA A 128 -16.38 -5.24 17.43
N ALA A 129 -16.46 -5.31 16.09
CA ALA A 129 -15.59 -4.52 15.21
C ALA A 129 -15.81 -3.01 15.38
N TRP A 130 -17.08 -2.58 15.51
CA TRP A 130 -17.46 -1.18 15.69
C TRP A 130 -16.71 -0.51 16.83
N ASN A 131 -16.53 -1.19 17.95
CA ASN A 131 -15.87 -0.67 19.15
C ASN A 131 -14.37 -0.95 19.21
N ALA A 132 -13.77 -1.49 18.15
CA ALA A 132 -12.39 -1.92 18.15
C ALA A 132 -11.43 -0.84 17.61
N LEU A 133 -10.16 -0.90 18.05
CA LEU A 133 -9.07 -0.19 17.39
C LEU A 133 -8.78 -0.81 16.03
N ASN A 134 -8.26 0.01 15.13
CA ASN A 134 -7.96 -0.37 13.76
C ASN A 134 -6.66 0.26 13.25
N ILE A 135 -6.24 -0.08 12.04
CA ILE A 135 -4.98 0.40 11.46
C ILE A 135 -4.93 1.94 11.31
N VAL A 136 -6.08 2.60 11.13
CA VAL A 136 -6.14 4.07 11.03
C VAL A 136 -5.66 4.71 12.33
N ASP A 137 -6.04 4.16 13.48
CA ASP A 137 -5.58 4.66 14.79
C ASP A 137 -4.06 4.59 14.92
N ARG A 138 -3.48 3.49 14.44
CA ARG A 138 -2.02 3.31 14.46
C ARG A 138 -1.32 4.26 13.51
N LEU A 139 -1.83 4.41 12.29
CA LEU A 139 -1.28 5.31 11.29
C LEU A 139 -1.32 6.77 11.77
N GLU A 140 -2.48 7.23 12.22
CA GLU A 140 -2.64 8.61 12.70
C GLU A 140 -1.82 8.89 13.96
N SER A 141 -1.73 7.94 14.90
CA SER A 141 -0.87 8.07 16.08
C SER A 141 0.63 8.13 15.72
N GLY A 142 1.03 7.48 14.63
CA GLY A 142 2.36 7.56 14.04
C GLY A 142 2.61 8.80 13.17
N GLY A 143 1.65 9.72 13.08
CA GLY A 143 1.75 10.90 12.24
C GLY A 143 1.61 10.63 10.74
N LEU A 144 1.13 9.45 10.37
CA LEU A 144 0.95 9.01 8.99
C LEU A 144 -0.43 9.40 8.46
N THR A 145 -0.52 9.54 7.14
CA THR A 145 -1.77 9.82 6.44
C THR A 145 -2.30 8.57 5.75
N TRP A 146 -3.62 8.47 5.64
CA TRP A 146 -4.29 7.38 4.97
C TRP A 146 -5.46 7.85 4.11
N LYS A 147 -5.88 7.05 3.14
CA LYS A 147 -7.09 7.26 2.34
C LYS A 147 -7.55 5.93 1.75
N ALA A 148 -8.86 5.70 1.74
CA ALA A 148 -9.47 4.51 1.17
C ALA A 148 -10.33 4.90 -0.04
N TYR A 149 -10.20 4.11 -1.10
CA TYR A 149 -10.90 4.33 -2.37
C TYR A 149 -11.75 3.10 -2.66
N MET A 150 -13.05 3.31 -2.84
CA MET A 150 -14.01 2.26 -3.12
C MET A 150 -14.62 2.49 -4.49
N GLU A 151 -14.48 1.52 -5.39
CA GLU A 151 -15.08 1.65 -6.73
C GLU A 151 -16.60 1.54 -6.63
N ASP A 152 -17.30 2.37 -7.39
CA ASP A 152 -18.76 2.52 -7.45
C ASP A 152 -19.46 2.88 -6.14
N MET A 153 -18.72 3.25 -5.08
CA MET A 153 -19.31 3.81 -3.87
C MET A 153 -20.01 5.13 -4.19
N PRO A 154 -21.31 5.32 -3.82
CA PRO A 154 -22.09 6.49 -4.26
C PRO A 154 -21.64 7.84 -3.69
N SER A 155 -21.11 7.83 -2.47
CA SER A 155 -20.65 9.02 -1.76
C SER A 155 -19.61 8.65 -0.72
N ASN A 156 -18.88 9.64 -0.19
CA ASN A 156 -17.91 9.38 0.87
C ASN A 156 -18.55 8.63 2.04
N CYS A 157 -17.83 7.62 2.54
CA CYS A 157 -18.22 6.87 3.74
C CYS A 157 -19.59 6.18 3.63
N TYR A 158 -20.01 5.79 2.45
CA TYR A 158 -21.31 5.14 2.24
C TYR A 158 -21.29 3.72 2.83
N ALA A 159 -22.20 3.46 3.77
CA ALA A 159 -22.20 2.29 4.65
C ALA A 159 -23.32 1.29 4.33
N ARG A 160 -23.67 1.12 3.06
CA ARG A 160 -24.66 0.14 2.56
C ARG A 160 -24.28 -0.36 1.18
N ASP A 161 -24.84 -1.47 0.74
CA ASP A 161 -24.66 -1.95 -0.63
C ASP A 161 -25.29 -0.98 -1.64
N SER A 162 -24.67 -0.85 -2.84
CA SER A 162 -25.18 -0.04 -3.95
C SER A 162 -24.61 -0.50 -5.29
N GLY A 163 -25.40 -1.10 -6.14
CA GLY A 163 -24.96 -1.62 -7.43
C GLY A 163 -23.84 -2.66 -7.26
N GLU A 164 -22.70 -2.42 -7.87
CA GLU A 164 -21.51 -3.27 -7.74
C GLU A 164 -20.60 -2.89 -6.54
N TYR A 165 -20.97 -1.88 -5.75
CA TYR A 165 -20.31 -1.60 -4.49
C TYR A 165 -20.92 -2.42 -3.37
N ALA A 166 -20.12 -3.26 -2.73
CA ALA A 166 -20.53 -4.02 -1.55
C ALA A 166 -19.91 -3.43 -0.28
N VAL A 167 -20.76 -3.07 0.70
CA VAL A 167 -20.31 -2.47 1.96
C VAL A 167 -19.36 -3.39 2.73
N ARG A 168 -19.57 -4.72 2.66
CA ARG A 168 -18.73 -5.73 3.32
C ARG A 168 -17.28 -5.75 2.81
N HIS A 169 -17.00 -5.13 1.66
CA HIS A 169 -15.66 -4.96 1.10
C HIS A 169 -15.03 -3.60 1.44
N ASN A 170 -15.69 -2.82 2.29
CA ASN A 170 -15.21 -1.56 2.84
C ASN A 170 -15.03 -1.64 4.36
N PRO A 171 -13.91 -2.16 4.87
CA PRO A 171 -13.76 -2.39 6.30
C PRO A 171 -13.82 -1.12 7.15
N PHE A 172 -13.48 0.04 6.59
CA PHE A 172 -13.34 1.28 7.34
C PHE A 172 -14.67 1.81 7.90
N VAL A 173 -15.80 1.49 7.26
CA VAL A 173 -17.13 1.90 7.77
C VAL A 173 -17.63 1.01 8.91
N TYR A 174 -16.89 -0.04 9.28
CA TYR A 174 -17.21 -0.93 10.39
C TYR A 174 -16.61 -0.49 11.74
N TYR A 175 -15.88 0.63 11.78
CA TYR A 175 -15.29 1.20 12.99
C TYR A 175 -15.97 2.54 13.33
N ASP A 176 -16.46 2.69 14.58
CA ASP A 176 -17.24 3.86 14.97
C ASP A 176 -16.41 5.14 14.95
N ASP A 177 -15.16 5.05 15.36
CA ASP A 177 -14.20 6.15 15.39
C ASP A 177 -13.83 6.66 13.99
N ILE A 178 -14.13 5.88 12.94
CA ILE A 178 -14.02 6.28 11.52
C ILE A 178 -15.39 6.75 11.03
N ALA A 179 -16.43 5.91 11.15
CA ALA A 179 -17.74 6.14 10.56
C ALA A 179 -18.46 7.35 11.16
N THR A 180 -18.25 7.63 12.45
CA THR A 180 -18.86 8.78 13.15
C THR A 180 -17.97 10.03 13.18
N ASN A 181 -16.71 9.94 12.76
CA ASN A 181 -15.78 11.05 12.70
C ASN A 181 -15.77 11.67 11.29
N ALA A 182 -16.30 12.87 11.14
CA ALA A 182 -16.43 13.54 9.85
C ALA A 182 -15.09 13.67 9.08
N SER A 183 -13.97 13.89 9.78
CA SER A 183 -12.66 14.03 9.15
C SER A 183 -12.09 12.70 8.64
N ARG A 184 -12.32 11.59 9.37
CA ARG A 184 -11.94 10.24 8.96
C ARG A 184 -12.87 9.71 7.88
N CYS A 185 -14.18 9.86 8.06
CA CYS A 185 -15.21 9.49 7.10
C CYS A 185 -14.98 10.13 5.72
N ALA A 186 -14.55 11.41 5.68
CA ALA A 186 -14.20 12.11 4.46
C ALA A 186 -12.98 11.52 3.71
N ARG A 187 -12.22 10.61 4.32
CA ARG A 187 -11.07 9.90 3.68
C ARG A 187 -11.46 8.59 3.02
N ILE A 188 -12.69 8.12 3.21
CA ILE A 188 -13.24 6.98 2.48
C ILE A 188 -14.03 7.56 1.31
N VAL A 189 -13.47 7.44 0.10
CA VAL A 189 -13.98 8.15 -1.07
C VAL A 189 -14.34 7.21 -2.22
N PRO A 190 -15.31 7.59 -3.08
CA PRO A 190 -15.46 6.94 -4.37
C PRO A 190 -14.15 6.99 -5.15
N SER A 191 -13.73 5.86 -5.73
CA SER A 191 -12.48 5.83 -6.50
C SER A 191 -12.56 6.56 -7.83
N GLY A 192 -13.77 6.87 -8.30
CA GLY A 192 -14.03 7.41 -9.61
C GLY A 192 -13.85 6.37 -10.73
N ASN A 193 -14.18 6.75 -11.95
CA ASN A 193 -14.03 5.88 -13.12
C ASN A 193 -12.58 5.39 -13.25
N ALA A 194 -12.39 4.09 -13.42
CA ALA A 194 -11.08 3.44 -13.57
C ALA A 194 -10.06 3.87 -12.50
N ALA A 195 -10.50 3.97 -11.25
CA ALA A 195 -9.72 4.40 -10.09
C ALA A 195 -9.11 5.81 -10.23
N GLY A 196 -9.78 6.71 -10.95
CA GLY A 196 -9.28 8.05 -11.28
C GLY A 196 -8.90 8.89 -10.07
N THR A 197 -9.65 8.80 -8.95
CA THR A 197 -9.35 9.54 -7.71
C THR A 197 -8.03 9.05 -7.08
N LEU A 198 -7.81 7.73 -7.03
CA LEU A 198 -6.54 7.13 -6.56
C LEU A 198 -5.37 7.58 -7.44
N LEU A 199 -5.54 7.49 -8.78
CA LEU A 199 -4.49 7.85 -9.74
C LEU A 199 -4.15 9.34 -9.69
N ASN A 200 -5.14 10.21 -9.48
CA ASN A 200 -4.92 11.65 -9.28
C ASN A 200 -4.12 11.94 -8.02
N ASP A 201 -4.44 11.27 -6.89
CA ASP A 201 -3.69 11.43 -5.65
C ASP A 201 -2.24 10.92 -5.80
N LEU A 202 -2.02 9.81 -6.50
CA LEU A 202 -0.69 9.28 -6.81
C LEU A 202 0.10 10.15 -7.81
N GLY A 203 -0.54 11.11 -8.46
CA GLY A 203 0.09 12.09 -9.34
C GLY A 203 1.05 13.05 -8.64
N SER A 204 0.98 13.17 -7.30
CA SER A 204 1.84 14.06 -6.51
C SER A 204 2.05 13.55 -5.08
N THR A 205 3.26 13.73 -4.55
CA THR A 205 3.59 13.46 -3.14
C THR A 205 2.86 14.40 -2.17
N THR A 206 2.29 15.50 -2.65
CA THR A 206 1.51 16.42 -1.82
C THR A 206 0.05 16.00 -1.66
N THR A 207 -0.45 15.16 -2.56
CA THR A 207 -1.83 14.63 -2.54
C THR A 207 -1.91 13.20 -2.03
N ALA A 208 -0.90 12.37 -2.32
CA ALA A 208 -0.84 10.99 -1.89
C ALA A 208 -0.74 10.87 -0.37
N SER A 209 -1.48 9.94 0.21
CA SER A 209 -1.34 9.49 1.60
C SER A 209 -0.23 8.45 1.72
N ASN A 210 0.30 8.24 2.94
CA ASN A 210 1.29 7.18 3.20
C ASN A 210 0.68 5.79 2.97
N TYR A 211 -0.56 5.58 3.40
CA TYR A 211 -1.32 4.35 3.23
C TYR A 211 -2.55 4.61 2.37
N LEU A 212 -2.66 3.92 1.25
CA LEU A 212 -3.76 4.00 0.30
C LEU A 212 -4.37 2.60 0.14
N TRP A 213 -5.65 2.49 0.43
CA TRP A 213 -6.42 1.26 0.25
C TRP A 213 -7.31 1.39 -0.97
N PHE A 214 -7.39 0.37 -1.79
CA PHE A 214 -8.30 0.32 -2.92
C PHE A 214 -9.06 -1.01 -2.97
N THR A 215 -10.38 -0.93 -3.02
CA THR A 215 -11.26 -2.05 -3.30
C THR A 215 -11.98 -1.81 -4.63
N PRO A 216 -11.72 -2.62 -5.67
CA PRO A 216 -12.50 -2.60 -6.90
C PRO A 216 -13.96 -3.01 -6.65
N ASN A 217 -14.88 -2.68 -7.56
CA ASN A 217 -16.27 -3.13 -7.49
C ASN A 217 -16.37 -4.65 -7.68
N ASP A 218 -17.56 -5.23 -7.40
CA ASP A 218 -17.78 -6.68 -7.39
C ASP A 218 -17.50 -7.37 -8.73
N CYS A 219 -17.56 -6.65 -9.85
CA CYS A 219 -17.14 -7.20 -11.13
C CYS A 219 -15.62 -7.14 -11.32
N ASN A 220 -15.00 -5.99 -11.05
CA ASN A 220 -13.58 -5.77 -11.27
C ASN A 220 -12.69 -6.49 -10.23
N ASN A 221 -13.21 -6.80 -9.04
CA ASN A 221 -12.52 -7.58 -8.01
C ASN A 221 -12.63 -9.10 -8.21
N MET A 222 -13.36 -9.57 -9.23
CA MET A 222 -13.62 -10.98 -9.58
C MET A 222 -14.68 -11.69 -8.72
N HIS A 223 -15.43 -10.97 -7.87
CA HIS A 223 -16.53 -11.56 -7.09
C HIS A 223 -17.68 -12.00 -7.97
N SER A 224 -18.27 -11.08 -8.73
CA SER A 224 -19.45 -11.31 -9.57
C SER A 224 -19.13 -11.62 -11.03
N CYS A 225 -17.93 -11.32 -11.49
CA CYS A 225 -17.49 -11.52 -12.86
C CYS A 225 -16.36 -12.54 -12.95
N ARG A 226 -16.06 -12.99 -14.18
CA ARG A 226 -14.98 -13.96 -14.43
C ARG A 226 -13.61 -13.34 -14.14
N GLU A 227 -12.64 -14.16 -13.77
CA GLU A 227 -11.25 -13.80 -13.49
C GLU A 227 -10.62 -12.95 -14.61
N SER A 228 -10.92 -13.27 -15.86
CA SER A 228 -10.42 -12.53 -17.03
C SER A 228 -10.86 -11.06 -17.09
N ILE A 229 -12.01 -10.71 -16.47
CA ILE A 229 -12.48 -9.30 -16.39
C ILE A 229 -11.61 -8.54 -15.39
N GLY A 230 -11.47 -9.05 -14.17
CA GLY A 230 -10.62 -8.43 -13.15
C GLY A 230 -9.14 -8.41 -13.57
N ASP A 231 -8.64 -9.46 -14.22
CA ASP A 231 -7.28 -9.49 -14.78
C ASP A 231 -7.07 -8.38 -15.83
N THR A 232 -8.04 -8.20 -16.73
CA THR A 232 -8.03 -7.11 -17.71
C THR A 232 -8.06 -5.74 -17.03
N TYR A 233 -8.90 -5.57 -16.01
CA TYR A 233 -8.95 -4.35 -15.20
C TYR A 233 -7.60 -4.04 -14.55
N MET A 234 -7.01 -5.03 -13.88
CA MET A 234 -5.70 -4.90 -13.24
C MET A 234 -4.58 -4.63 -14.25
N SER A 235 -4.65 -5.20 -15.46
CA SER A 235 -3.68 -4.97 -16.54
C SER A 235 -3.65 -3.51 -17.02
N VAL A 236 -4.74 -2.77 -16.81
CA VAL A 236 -4.83 -1.33 -17.12
C VAL A 236 -4.47 -0.48 -15.90
N LEU A 237 -4.89 -0.88 -14.70
CA LEU A 237 -4.72 -0.08 -13.48
C LEU A 237 -3.28 -0.12 -12.95
N VAL A 238 -2.71 -1.33 -12.78
CA VAL A 238 -1.39 -1.49 -12.15
C VAL A 238 -0.30 -0.73 -12.89
N PRO A 239 -0.18 -0.75 -14.24
CA PRO A 239 0.81 0.06 -14.93
C PRO A 239 0.65 1.56 -14.68
N LYS A 240 -0.57 2.08 -14.52
CA LYS A 240 -0.81 3.49 -14.21
C LYS A 240 -0.35 3.84 -12.79
N ILE A 241 -0.58 2.96 -11.80
CA ILE A 241 -0.06 3.11 -10.44
C ILE A 241 1.47 3.15 -10.47
N LEU A 242 2.12 2.17 -11.09
CA LEU A 242 3.57 2.07 -11.15
C LEU A 242 4.24 3.22 -11.93
N ASN A 243 3.55 3.81 -12.89
CA ASN A 243 4.01 4.97 -13.64
C ASN A 243 3.63 6.32 -13.01
N SER A 244 2.92 6.34 -11.88
CA SER A 244 2.58 7.56 -11.17
C SER A 244 3.81 8.29 -10.63
N THR A 245 3.68 9.58 -10.34
CA THR A 245 4.78 10.38 -9.77
C THR A 245 5.28 9.77 -8.46
N VAL A 246 4.38 9.35 -7.57
CA VAL A 246 4.74 8.76 -6.26
C VAL A 246 5.60 7.51 -6.47
N PHE A 247 5.17 6.57 -7.31
CA PHE A 247 5.94 5.33 -7.53
C PHE A 247 7.28 5.54 -8.25
N ARG A 248 7.37 6.54 -9.11
CA ARG A 248 8.60 6.82 -9.86
C ARG A 248 9.63 7.64 -9.10
N THR A 249 9.22 8.40 -8.08
CA THR A 249 10.10 9.38 -7.43
C THR A 249 10.29 9.14 -5.94
N THR A 250 9.56 8.17 -5.35
CA THR A 250 9.63 7.87 -3.92
C THR A 250 9.82 6.37 -3.66
N ARG A 251 9.91 6.02 -2.38
CA ARG A 251 9.93 4.65 -1.90
C ARG A 251 8.48 4.14 -1.77
N ALA A 252 7.87 3.73 -2.87
CA ALA A 252 6.50 3.23 -2.90
C ALA A 252 6.45 1.72 -3.17
N ALA A 253 5.48 1.05 -2.56
CA ALA A 253 5.17 -0.35 -2.79
C ALA A 253 3.66 -0.52 -3.08
N LEU A 254 3.34 -1.51 -3.90
CA LEU A 254 1.99 -1.99 -4.17
C LEU A 254 1.87 -3.41 -3.64
N PHE A 255 0.81 -3.68 -2.88
CA PHE A 255 0.43 -5.01 -2.45
C PHE A 255 -0.92 -5.37 -3.04
N ILE A 256 -1.03 -6.56 -3.63
CA ILE A 256 -2.26 -7.08 -4.22
C ILE A 256 -2.54 -8.43 -3.57
N THR A 257 -3.73 -8.60 -3.00
CA THR A 257 -4.17 -9.86 -2.42
C THR A 257 -5.64 -10.11 -2.69
N PHE A 258 -6.09 -11.33 -2.41
CA PHE A 258 -7.51 -11.67 -2.34
C PHE A 258 -7.90 -11.81 -0.86
N ASP A 259 -9.13 -11.46 -0.55
CA ASP A 259 -9.64 -11.48 0.82
C ASP A 259 -9.74 -12.90 1.36
N GLU A 260 -10.21 -13.83 0.54
CA GLU A 260 -10.35 -15.26 0.82
C GLU A 260 -10.30 -16.10 -0.46
N GLY A 261 -10.28 -17.42 -0.28
CA GLY A 261 -10.47 -18.43 -1.30
C GLY A 261 -11.34 -19.56 -0.76
N TYR A 262 -11.52 -20.60 -1.55
CA TYR A 262 -12.21 -21.83 -1.14
C TYR A 262 -11.24 -22.86 -0.58
N ARG A 263 -9.97 -22.72 -0.92
CA ARG A 263 -8.83 -23.56 -0.52
C ARG A 263 -7.63 -22.67 -0.33
N PHE A 264 -6.63 -23.13 0.39
CA PHE A 264 -5.35 -22.44 0.49
C PHE A 264 -4.38 -22.87 -0.60
N PRO A 265 -3.43 -22.03 -0.97
CA PRO A 265 -3.22 -20.61 -0.62
C PRO A 265 -4.04 -19.65 -1.48
N THR A 266 -4.04 -18.33 -1.10
CA THR A 266 -4.52 -17.25 -1.94
C THR A 266 -3.37 -16.52 -2.64
N TYR A 267 -3.73 -15.60 -3.56
CA TYR A 267 -2.76 -14.76 -4.26
C TYR A 267 -2.35 -13.57 -3.40
N ALA A 268 -1.04 -13.41 -3.15
CA ALA A 268 -0.50 -12.28 -2.40
C ALA A 268 0.84 -11.85 -3.01
N VAL A 269 0.88 -10.68 -3.67
CA VAL A 269 2.03 -10.21 -4.44
C VAL A 269 2.42 -8.78 -4.06
N TRP A 270 3.70 -8.60 -3.75
CA TRP A 270 4.35 -7.31 -3.59
C TRP A 270 4.96 -6.86 -4.90
N VAL A 271 4.74 -5.58 -5.28
CA VAL A 271 5.19 -4.99 -6.56
C VAL A 271 5.81 -3.63 -6.30
N GLY A 272 6.91 -3.31 -6.97
CA GLY A 272 7.52 -1.98 -6.91
C GLY A 272 9.05 -2.00 -6.90
N ALA A 273 9.68 -0.84 -7.10
CA ALA A 273 11.13 -0.72 -7.26
C ALA A 273 11.95 -1.22 -6.05
N LEU A 274 11.34 -1.33 -4.88
CA LEU A 274 12.00 -1.80 -3.65
C LEU A 274 11.75 -3.30 -3.38
N VAL A 275 10.93 -3.94 -4.20
CA VAL A 275 10.58 -5.35 -4.06
C VAL A 275 11.57 -6.21 -4.85
N LYS A 276 11.92 -7.37 -4.30
CA LYS A 276 12.74 -8.36 -4.99
C LYS A 276 12.01 -8.84 -6.25
N THR A 277 12.71 -8.91 -7.35
CA THR A 277 12.17 -9.43 -8.61
C THR A 277 12.32 -10.94 -8.70
N ALA A 278 11.38 -11.61 -9.38
CA ALA A 278 11.35 -13.07 -9.56
C ALA A 278 11.57 -13.80 -8.23
N TYR A 279 10.87 -13.39 -7.19
CA TYR A 279 11.04 -13.89 -5.83
C TYR A 279 9.76 -14.57 -5.38
N ALA A 280 9.82 -15.85 -5.04
CA ALA A 280 8.72 -16.59 -4.44
C ALA A 280 9.11 -17.06 -3.05
N SER A 281 8.19 -16.90 -2.09
CA SER A 281 8.34 -17.40 -0.74
C SER A 281 7.24 -18.40 -0.43
N SER A 282 7.63 -19.60 0.03
CA SER A 282 6.73 -20.63 0.55
C SER A 282 6.57 -20.56 2.07
N TYR A 283 6.95 -19.45 2.69
CA TYR A 283 6.65 -19.23 4.09
C TYR A 283 5.15 -18.95 4.25
N GLY A 284 4.50 -19.59 5.24
CA GLY A 284 3.07 -19.40 5.49
C GLY A 284 2.79 -18.01 6.05
N TYR A 285 2.16 -17.17 5.25
CA TYR A 285 1.68 -15.84 5.64
C TYR A 285 0.16 -15.83 5.76
N THR A 286 -0.36 -14.75 6.34
CA THR A 286 -1.79 -14.51 6.52
C THR A 286 -2.09 -13.01 6.41
N HIS A 287 -3.35 -12.63 6.43
CA HIS A 287 -3.75 -11.22 6.52
C HIS A 287 -3.17 -10.50 7.75
N TYR A 288 -2.99 -11.21 8.85
CA TYR A 288 -2.27 -10.67 10.02
C TYR A 288 -0.81 -10.35 9.70
N SER A 289 -0.19 -11.12 8.80
CA SER A 289 1.19 -10.86 8.36
C SER A 289 1.31 -9.58 7.52
N VAL A 290 0.27 -9.27 6.74
CA VAL A 290 0.18 -7.99 6.00
C VAL A 290 0.12 -6.84 6.98
N LEU A 291 -0.77 -6.92 7.98
CA LEU A 291 -0.93 -5.92 9.03
C LEU A 291 0.37 -5.75 9.83
N ALA A 292 0.99 -6.84 10.29
CA ALA A 292 2.28 -6.84 10.97
C ALA A 292 3.41 -6.20 10.12
N THR A 293 3.35 -6.35 8.78
CA THR A 293 4.31 -5.72 7.87
C THR A 293 4.13 -4.22 7.83
N ILE A 294 2.90 -3.72 7.78
CA ILE A 294 2.56 -2.29 7.82
C ILE A 294 3.01 -1.68 9.14
N GLU A 295 2.72 -2.34 10.26
CA GLU A 295 3.10 -1.92 11.60
C GLU A 295 4.62 -1.90 11.77
N SER A 296 5.31 -2.97 11.39
CA SER A 296 6.78 -3.04 11.42
C SER A 296 7.42 -1.98 10.53
N ASN A 297 6.85 -1.71 9.35
CA ASN A 297 7.39 -0.72 8.42
C ASN A 297 7.48 0.67 9.03
N TRP A 298 6.48 1.09 9.80
CA TRP A 298 6.41 2.43 10.39
C TRP A 298 6.59 2.43 11.92
N ASN A 299 7.07 1.33 12.49
CA ASN A 299 7.29 1.17 13.95
C ASN A 299 6.02 1.49 14.76
N LEU A 300 4.87 0.99 14.31
CA LEU A 300 3.58 1.13 14.96
C LEU A 300 3.37 -0.01 15.97
N SER A 301 2.60 0.25 17.02
CA SER A 301 2.23 -0.81 17.97
C SER A 301 1.21 -1.75 17.33
N PRO A 302 1.30 -3.07 17.56
CA PRO A 302 0.28 -4.01 17.11
C PRO A 302 -1.10 -3.69 17.65
N LEU A 303 -2.14 -4.12 16.91
CA LEU A 303 -3.53 -3.97 17.32
C LEU A 303 -3.96 -5.09 18.26
N THR A 304 -3.55 -6.31 17.96
CA THR A 304 -3.95 -7.53 18.69
C THR A 304 -2.75 -8.46 18.90
N SER A 305 -2.98 -9.62 19.51
CA SER A 305 -1.99 -10.69 19.55
C SER A 305 -1.79 -11.36 18.20
N ASN A 306 -2.79 -11.37 17.32
CA ASN A 306 -2.71 -12.05 16.04
C ASN A 306 -1.67 -11.41 15.12
N ASP A 307 -1.74 -10.08 14.95
CA ASP A 307 -0.78 -9.31 14.14
C ASP A 307 0.59 -9.17 14.84
N ARG A 308 0.63 -9.05 16.20
CA ARG A 308 1.87 -9.02 16.95
C ARG A 308 2.70 -10.29 16.75
N ASP A 309 2.06 -11.44 16.76
CA ASP A 309 2.71 -12.75 16.72
C ASP A 309 2.85 -13.27 15.26
N ALA A 310 2.22 -12.61 14.28
CA ALA A 310 2.33 -12.94 12.86
C ALA A 310 3.71 -12.57 12.30
N PRO A 311 4.27 -13.41 11.41
CA PRO A 311 5.50 -13.07 10.71
C PRO A 311 5.28 -11.92 9.74
N HIS A 312 6.05 -10.83 9.84
CA HIS A 312 6.01 -9.77 8.83
C HIS A 312 6.65 -10.22 7.50
N MET A 313 6.19 -9.67 6.39
CA MET A 313 6.59 -10.01 5.02
C MET A 313 7.83 -9.21 4.54
N GLY A 314 8.69 -8.78 5.46
CA GLY A 314 9.87 -7.96 5.15
C GLY A 314 10.85 -8.60 4.17
N GLU A 315 10.86 -9.95 4.08
CA GLU A 315 11.75 -10.67 3.16
C GLU A 315 11.54 -10.35 1.67
N PHE A 316 10.38 -9.82 1.30
CA PHE A 316 10.10 -9.42 -0.08
C PHE A 316 10.84 -8.15 -0.51
N PHE A 317 11.39 -7.39 0.43
CA PHE A 317 12.05 -6.11 0.13
C PHE A 317 13.57 -6.27 -0.04
N LEU A 318 14.16 -5.41 -0.88
CA LEU A 318 15.59 -5.40 -1.14
C LEU A 318 16.40 -5.18 0.14
N GLY A 319 17.51 -5.90 0.29
CA GLY A 319 18.39 -5.82 1.46
C GLY A 319 17.90 -6.63 2.67
N GLN A 320 16.73 -7.26 2.61
CA GLN A 320 16.21 -8.09 3.68
C GLN A 320 16.54 -9.59 3.49
N PRO A 321 16.79 -10.36 4.56
CA PRO A 321 17.04 -11.80 4.47
C PRO A 321 15.80 -12.54 4.01
N SER A 322 16.00 -13.60 3.21
CA SER A 322 14.92 -14.48 2.75
C SER A 322 14.58 -15.49 3.86
N ARG A 323 13.28 -15.75 4.07
CA ARG A 323 12.79 -16.76 5.02
C ARG A 323 12.37 -18.06 4.34
N GLY A 324 11.61 -17.96 3.28
CA GLY A 324 11.00 -19.09 2.56
C GLY A 324 11.28 -19.10 1.07
N PHE A 325 12.50 -18.68 0.64
CA PHE A 325 12.85 -18.57 -0.77
C PHE A 325 12.62 -19.89 -1.53
N ARG A 326 11.90 -19.80 -2.63
CA ARG A 326 11.75 -20.86 -3.62
C ARG A 326 12.12 -20.28 -4.98
N ASN A 327 12.82 -21.05 -5.81
CA ASN A 327 13.00 -20.64 -7.20
C ASN A 327 11.63 -20.53 -7.87
N PRO A 328 11.26 -19.37 -8.43
CA PRO A 328 10.00 -19.25 -9.15
C PRO A 328 9.96 -20.28 -10.29
N PRO A 329 8.79 -20.82 -10.63
CA PRO A 329 8.67 -21.76 -11.73
C PRO A 329 9.18 -21.10 -13.04
N PRO A 330 9.86 -21.85 -13.92
CA PRO A 330 10.44 -21.30 -15.13
C PRO A 330 9.38 -21.01 -16.20
N HIS A 331 8.53 -20.01 -15.98
CA HIS A 331 7.55 -19.57 -16.97
C HIS A 331 8.09 -18.31 -17.68
N PRO A 332 8.23 -18.35 -19.02
CA PRO A 332 8.65 -17.17 -19.77
C PRO A 332 7.54 -16.13 -19.70
N LEU A 333 7.83 -14.95 -19.13
CA LEU A 333 6.95 -13.79 -19.21
C LEU A 333 6.54 -13.52 -20.66
N PRO A 334 5.26 -13.33 -20.98
CA PRO A 334 4.86 -12.84 -22.29
C PRO A 334 5.57 -11.51 -22.58
N LEU A 335 6.25 -11.39 -23.73
CA LEU A 335 7.02 -10.21 -24.12
C LEU A 335 6.26 -8.87 -23.99
N ALA A 336 4.93 -8.89 -24.15
CA ALA A 336 4.07 -7.73 -23.98
C ALA A 336 4.04 -7.20 -22.53
N TYR A 337 4.24 -8.04 -21.52
CA TYR A 337 4.23 -7.64 -20.10
C TYR A 337 5.53 -6.97 -19.67
N VAL A 338 6.65 -7.42 -20.21
CA VAL A 338 7.96 -6.83 -19.90
C VAL A 338 8.04 -5.38 -20.40
N ALA A 339 7.44 -5.08 -21.54
CA ALA A 339 7.36 -3.73 -22.08
C ALA A 339 6.47 -2.78 -21.28
N ALA A 340 5.41 -3.29 -20.64
CA ALA A 340 4.51 -2.49 -19.80
C ALA A 340 5.10 -2.16 -18.42
N ILE A 341 5.98 -3.03 -17.89
CA ILE A 341 6.66 -2.84 -16.61
C ILE A 341 7.93 -1.99 -16.74
N SER A 342 8.57 -2.00 -17.92
CA SER A 342 9.86 -1.35 -18.17
C SER A 342 9.77 0.12 -18.59
N GLY A 343 9.10 0.94 -17.80
CA GLY A 343 9.25 2.41 -17.91
C GLY A 343 10.65 2.93 -17.51
N SER A 344 11.57 2.06 -17.09
CA SER A 344 12.98 2.38 -16.80
C SER A 344 13.89 1.47 -17.61
N GLY A 345 14.80 2.06 -18.39
CA GLY A 345 15.67 1.43 -19.41
C GLY A 345 16.61 0.27 -18.98
N ALA A 346 16.47 -0.28 -17.77
CA ALA A 346 17.30 -1.37 -17.27
C ALA A 346 16.81 -2.78 -17.68
N VAL A 347 15.53 -2.96 -17.98
CA VAL A 347 14.95 -4.28 -18.32
C VAL A 347 15.07 -4.61 -19.82
N ALA A 348 15.27 -3.61 -20.68
CA ALA A 348 15.47 -3.83 -22.12
C ALA A 348 16.71 -4.69 -22.45
N VAL A 349 17.72 -4.73 -21.56
CA VAL A 349 18.97 -5.47 -21.77
C VAL A 349 18.79 -6.99 -21.59
N ILE A 350 17.89 -7.42 -20.69
CA ILE A 350 17.71 -8.86 -20.39
C ILE A 350 16.91 -9.56 -21.50
N VAL A 351 15.95 -8.86 -22.13
CA VAL A 351 15.11 -9.45 -23.20
C VAL A 351 15.91 -9.61 -24.50
N THR A 352 16.83 -8.69 -24.79
CA THR A 352 17.70 -8.78 -25.98
C THR A 352 18.70 -9.92 -25.86
N GLY A 353 19.22 -10.19 -24.65
CA GLY A 353 20.11 -11.32 -24.38
C GLY A 353 19.48 -12.69 -24.59
N ALA A 354 18.24 -12.89 -24.17
CA ALA A 354 17.52 -14.16 -24.34
C ALA A 354 17.17 -14.47 -25.82
N ILE A 355 16.91 -13.45 -26.63
CA ILE A 355 16.64 -13.60 -28.06
C ILE A 355 17.93 -13.91 -28.83
N LEU A 356 19.04 -13.30 -28.45
CA LEU A 356 20.37 -13.57 -29.08
C LEU A 356 20.82 -14.98 -28.75
N LEU A 357 20.72 -15.45 -27.51
CA LEU A 357 21.08 -16.83 -27.11
C LEU A 357 20.22 -17.89 -27.79
N ARG A 358 18.96 -17.63 -28.10
CA ARG A 358 18.12 -18.54 -28.90
C ARG A 358 18.49 -18.56 -30.38
N ARG A 359 18.95 -17.44 -30.94
CA ARG A 359 19.43 -17.39 -32.33
C ARG A 359 20.75 -18.12 -32.49
N GLU A 360 21.68 -18.01 -31.55
CA GLU A 360 22.94 -18.78 -31.59
C GLU A 360 22.71 -20.29 -31.42
N LYS A 361 21.82 -20.71 -30.52
CA LYS A 361 21.49 -22.14 -30.36
C LYS A 361 20.81 -22.78 -31.59
N ARG A 362 20.09 -22.00 -32.41
CA ARG A 362 19.54 -22.47 -33.68
C ARG A 362 20.55 -22.54 -34.81
N ARG A 363 21.63 -21.73 -34.77
CA ARG A 363 22.70 -21.78 -35.77
C ARG A 363 23.74 -22.86 -35.51
N SER A 364 23.76 -23.45 -34.31
CA SER A 364 24.69 -24.56 -33.99
C SER A 364 24.01 -25.93 -34.12
N SER A 365 22.76 -26.01 -34.59
CA SER A 365 22.02 -27.25 -34.85
C SER A 365 21.61 -27.42 -36.31
N GLU A 366 22.08 -26.54 -37.20
CA GLU A 366 22.14 -26.72 -38.67
C GLU A 366 23.61 -26.90 -39.09
#